data_d21643883ea601e4524ffe4bb89ec958
#
_entry.id   d21643883ea601e4524ffe4bb89ec958
#
_cell.length_a   1.000
_cell.length_b   1.000
_cell.length_c   1.000
_cell.angle_alpha   90.00
_cell.angle_beta   90.00
_cell.angle_gamma   90.00
#
_symmetry.space_group_name_H-M   'P 1'
#
loop_
_entity.id
_entity.type
_entity.pdbx_description
1 polymer ?
#
loop_
_entity_poly.entity_id
_entity_poly.type
_entity_poly.pdbx_seq_one_letter_code
_entity_poly.pdbx_strand_id
1 'polypeptide(L)'
;MNNRILLFAVAASLGCVNAVASNVYDGTDGDNDIRKSIDLNPVVVTGNGHHQLLKSTTTPVHVLSQKAIKETGATDFQDVLTKLMPQVSFTPNAMGSYIRVNGLGNKYVLVLVNGKKMIGDIAGNVDLTRINMSKVKRIEVLDGAASALYGSDAIGGVINIITDENSMDNVAVSSDTRVSGKGQFSEGVNLDVTSKYLDSHTSYFHQEADSYQNNGKAVDADGKEYETIAPLFIGFNSNVINQRFDIKPAKNFSMYAGGSYSYKLTDRPDSRTDITGCSDYDMRSEGWRWEAGAKYKFGKHSLLLDLVNDN
;
A
#
# COMPACT_ATOMS: atom_id res chain seq x y z
N MET A 1 -11.79 15.79 18.54
CA MET A 1 -10.95 16.83 17.94
C MET A 1 -11.29 16.99 16.46
N ASN A 2 -11.88 18.11 16.17
CA ASN A 2 -12.18 18.77 14.89
C ASN A 2 -12.83 18.00 13.72
N ASN A 3 -14.16 17.94 13.77
CA ASN A 3 -15.06 17.69 12.62
C ASN A 3 -14.89 18.68 11.43
N ARG A 4 -13.99 19.65 11.53
CA ARG A 4 -13.79 20.67 10.48
C ARG A 4 -12.88 20.22 9.35
N ILE A 5 -11.96 19.28 9.61
CA ILE A 5 -11.07 18.72 8.58
C ILE A 5 -11.86 17.73 7.71
N LEU A 6 -12.76 16.96 8.33
CA LEU A 6 -13.63 16.01 7.60
C LEU A 6 -14.56 16.74 6.61
N LEU A 7 -15.08 17.92 7.00
CA LEU A 7 -15.95 18.72 6.12
C LEU A 7 -15.22 19.29 4.90
N PHE A 8 -13.93 19.60 5.01
CA PHE A 8 -13.14 20.11 3.88
C PHE A 8 -12.76 19.01 2.89
N ALA A 9 -12.48 17.80 3.37
CA ALA A 9 -12.17 16.65 2.52
C ALA A 9 -13.41 16.21 1.71
N VAL A 10 -14.58 16.13 2.36
CA VAL A 10 -15.85 15.80 1.69
C VAL A 10 -16.28 16.90 0.72
N ALA A 11 -16.04 18.17 1.02
CA ALA A 11 -16.34 19.28 0.09
C ALA A 11 -15.41 19.28 -1.13
N ALA A 12 -14.14 18.88 -0.97
CA ALA A 12 -13.21 18.74 -2.09
C ALA A 12 -13.57 17.56 -3.00
N SER A 13 -14.02 16.43 -2.45
CA SER A 13 -14.45 15.27 -3.23
C SER A 13 -15.74 15.52 -4.01
N LEU A 14 -16.69 16.26 -3.45
CA LEU A 14 -17.93 16.67 -4.13
C LEU A 14 -17.69 17.75 -5.22
N GLY A 15 -16.66 18.57 -5.09
CA GLY A 15 -16.27 19.54 -6.11
C GLY A 15 -15.62 18.90 -7.34
N CYS A 16 -14.93 17.79 -7.20
CA CYS A 16 -14.26 17.09 -8.31
C CYS A 16 -15.22 16.27 -9.18
N VAL A 17 -16.37 15.82 -8.65
CA VAL A 17 -17.37 15.07 -9.44
C VAL A 17 -17.95 15.91 -10.58
N ASN A 18 -17.96 17.22 -10.48
CA ASN A 18 -18.45 18.09 -11.56
C ASN A 18 -17.41 18.38 -12.67
N ALA A 19 -16.13 18.11 -12.45
CA ALA A 19 -15.10 18.33 -13.47
C ALA A 19 -14.90 17.15 -14.43
N VAL A 20 -15.39 15.96 -14.08
CA VAL A 20 -15.31 14.75 -14.94
C VAL A 20 -16.52 14.59 -15.86
N ALA A 21 -17.59 15.38 -15.63
CA ALA A 21 -18.84 15.28 -16.38
C ALA A 21 -18.84 15.99 -17.75
N SER A 22 -17.75 16.59 -18.22
CA SER A 22 -17.68 17.29 -19.50
C SER A 22 -17.17 16.47 -20.69
N ASN A 23 -16.84 15.20 -20.52
CA ASN A 23 -16.65 14.29 -21.63
C ASN A 23 -17.88 13.37 -21.78
N VAL A 24 -19.00 13.98 -22.21
CA VAL A 24 -20.16 13.23 -22.70
C VAL A 24 -19.74 12.49 -23.97
N TYR A 25 -19.78 11.20 -23.85
CA TYR A 25 -19.62 10.22 -24.91
C TYR A 25 -20.57 10.56 -26.06
N ASP A 26 -20.05 11.08 -27.16
CA ASP A 26 -20.76 11.15 -28.42
C ASP A 26 -20.69 9.77 -29.09
N GLY A 27 -21.80 9.07 -29.00
CA GLY A 27 -21.92 7.70 -29.45
C GLY A 27 -22.07 7.63 -30.97
N THR A 28 -20.97 7.64 -31.69
CA THR A 28 -20.92 7.06 -33.05
C THR A 28 -19.45 6.71 -33.34
N ASP A 29 -19.05 5.48 -32.99
CA ASP A 29 -18.30 4.67 -33.94
C ASP A 29 -18.17 3.24 -33.38
N GLY A 30 -18.61 2.34 -34.25
CA GLY A 30 -18.80 0.93 -33.91
C GLY A 30 -17.50 0.18 -33.70
N ASP A 31 -17.63 -0.80 -32.85
CA ASP A 31 -17.06 -2.16 -32.97
C ASP A 31 -15.56 -2.38 -32.94
N ASN A 32 -14.74 -1.49 -32.32
CA ASN A 32 -13.31 -1.73 -32.17
C ASN A 32 -12.76 -1.75 -30.73
N ASP A 33 -13.59 -1.65 -29.69
CA ASP A 33 -13.13 -1.52 -28.30
C ASP A 33 -13.18 -2.83 -27.47
N ILE A 34 -13.44 -3.97 -28.11
CA ILE A 34 -13.52 -5.29 -27.44
C ILE A 34 -12.15 -6.00 -27.39
N ARG A 35 -11.11 -5.40 -27.92
CA ARG A 35 -9.75 -5.95 -27.84
C ARG A 35 -8.84 -5.10 -26.96
N LYS A 36 -9.24 -4.76 -25.73
CA LYS A 36 -8.24 -4.54 -24.70
C LYS A 36 -7.56 -5.90 -24.50
N SER A 37 -6.40 -6.06 -25.15
CA SER A 37 -5.55 -7.22 -24.96
C SER A 37 -5.34 -7.40 -23.46
N ILE A 38 -5.90 -8.46 -22.89
CA ILE A 38 -5.51 -8.92 -21.57
C ILE A 38 -4.02 -9.25 -21.73
N ASP A 39 -3.16 -8.46 -21.10
CA ASP A 39 -1.73 -8.76 -21.10
C ASP A 39 -1.53 -10.04 -20.29
N LEU A 40 -1.50 -11.15 -20.99
CA LEU A 40 -1.34 -12.49 -20.41
C LEU A 40 0.06 -12.73 -19.86
N ASN A 41 0.97 -11.77 -20.04
CA ASN A 41 2.34 -11.91 -19.63
C ASN A 41 2.89 -10.56 -19.09
N PRO A 42 2.43 -10.13 -17.90
CA PRO A 42 2.84 -8.86 -17.33
C PRO A 42 4.36 -8.80 -17.11
N VAL A 43 4.92 -7.62 -17.25
CA VAL A 43 6.31 -7.34 -16.89
C VAL A 43 6.40 -7.24 -15.36
N VAL A 44 7.29 -8.03 -14.77
CA VAL A 44 7.57 -8.02 -13.33
C VAL A 44 9.01 -7.59 -13.06
N VAL A 45 9.26 -7.09 -11.87
CA VAL A 45 10.57 -6.60 -11.43
C VAL A 45 11.18 -7.50 -10.38
N THR A 46 10.34 -8.08 -9.53
CA THR A 46 10.77 -8.75 -8.31
C THR A 46 11.54 -10.05 -8.56
N GLY A 47 11.25 -10.75 -9.66
CA GLY A 47 11.84 -12.06 -9.92
C GLY A 47 13.36 -12.08 -10.06
N ASN A 48 13.97 -11.05 -10.65
CA ASN A 48 15.42 -10.96 -10.88
C ASN A 48 15.98 -9.52 -10.65
N GLY A 49 15.20 -8.64 -10.04
CA GLY A 49 15.60 -7.24 -9.85
C GLY A 49 15.59 -6.39 -11.13
N HIS A 50 15.16 -6.94 -12.25
CA HIS A 50 15.08 -6.27 -13.55
C HIS A 50 13.69 -6.46 -14.15
N HIS A 51 13.26 -5.48 -14.97
CA HIS A 51 12.03 -5.61 -15.75
C HIS A 51 12.13 -6.77 -16.72
N GLN A 52 11.30 -7.78 -16.52
CA GLN A 52 11.22 -8.96 -17.40
C GLN A 52 9.78 -9.47 -17.50
N LEU A 53 9.52 -10.26 -18.54
CA LEU A 53 8.23 -10.89 -18.68
C LEU A 53 8.03 -11.96 -17.62
N LEU A 54 6.85 -12.07 -17.03
CA LEU A 54 6.53 -13.05 -15.99
C LEU A 54 6.91 -14.49 -16.40
N LYS A 55 6.69 -14.86 -17.67
CA LYS A 55 7.05 -16.19 -18.21
C LYS A 55 8.55 -16.47 -18.21
N SER A 56 9.39 -15.45 -18.16
CA SER A 56 10.85 -15.61 -18.19
C SER A 56 11.49 -15.56 -16.80
N THR A 57 10.68 -15.41 -15.74
CA THR A 57 11.19 -15.45 -14.37
C THR A 57 11.55 -16.89 -13.99
N THR A 58 12.70 -17.08 -13.38
CA THR A 58 13.15 -18.38 -12.87
C THR A 58 12.49 -18.75 -11.54
N THR A 59 11.95 -17.76 -10.86
CA THR A 59 11.28 -17.90 -9.55
C THR A 59 9.79 -17.56 -9.71
N PRO A 60 8.88 -18.34 -9.10
CA PRO A 60 7.46 -18.06 -9.16
C PRO A 60 7.14 -16.68 -8.57
N VAL A 61 6.46 -15.83 -9.34
CA VAL A 61 5.99 -14.51 -8.91
C VAL A 61 4.48 -14.45 -9.11
N HIS A 62 3.76 -14.20 -8.03
CA HIS A 62 2.33 -13.91 -8.09
C HIS A 62 2.12 -12.41 -8.32
N VAL A 63 1.30 -12.07 -9.31
CA VAL A 63 1.02 -10.68 -9.65
C VAL A 63 -0.45 -10.39 -9.37
N LEU A 64 -0.70 -9.49 -8.42
CA LEU A 64 -2.03 -8.97 -8.13
C LEU A 64 -2.21 -7.66 -8.92
N SER A 65 -3.05 -7.68 -9.93
CA SER A 65 -3.31 -6.52 -10.78
C SER A 65 -4.13 -5.46 -10.05
N GLN A 66 -4.07 -4.20 -10.49
CA GLN A 66 -4.90 -3.12 -9.96
C GLN A 66 -6.40 -3.46 -10.03
N LYS A 67 -6.83 -4.12 -11.10
CA LYS A 67 -8.22 -4.58 -11.27
C LYS A 67 -8.60 -5.56 -10.16
N ALA A 68 -7.79 -6.60 -9.93
CA ALA A 68 -8.04 -7.57 -8.86
C ALA A 68 -8.07 -6.91 -7.48
N ILE A 69 -7.15 -5.98 -7.21
CA ILE A 69 -7.11 -5.22 -5.96
C ILE A 69 -8.41 -4.42 -5.77
N LYS A 70 -8.87 -3.71 -6.79
CA LYS A 70 -10.12 -2.93 -6.73
C LYS A 70 -11.36 -3.81 -6.55
N GLU A 71 -11.39 -4.97 -7.18
CA GLU A 71 -12.50 -5.93 -7.10
C GLU A 71 -12.64 -6.55 -5.70
N THR A 72 -11.61 -6.53 -4.86
CA THR A 72 -11.72 -6.99 -3.45
C THR A 72 -12.61 -6.10 -2.61
N GLY A 73 -12.77 -4.83 -2.98
CA GLY A 73 -13.40 -3.81 -2.12
C GLY A 73 -12.65 -3.54 -0.82
N ALA A 74 -11.40 -3.98 -0.71
CA ALA A 74 -10.58 -3.81 0.48
C ALA A 74 -10.24 -2.34 0.72
N THR A 75 -10.26 -1.91 1.98
CA THR A 75 -9.94 -0.55 2.40
C THR A 75 -8.47 -0.36 2.70
N ASP A 76 -7.77 -1.44 3.04
CA ASP A 76 -6.36 -1.43 3.40
C ASP A 76 -5.55 -2.54 2.70
N PHE A 77 -4.24 -2.42 2.76
CA PHE A 77 -3.31 -3.34 2.12
C PHE A 77 -3.32 -4.76 2.72
N GLN A 78 -3.54 -4.85 4.04
CA GLN A 78 -3.60 -6.12 4.76
C GLN A 78 -4.82 -6.94 4.31
N ASP A 79 -5.97 -6.30 4.14
CA ASP A 79 -7.21 -6.92 3.68
C ASP A 79 -7.08 -7.42 2.23
N VAL A 80 -6.41 -6.64 1.35
CA VAL A 80 -6.10 -7.08 -0.03
C VAL A 80 -5.29 -8.37 -0.02
N LEU A 81 -4.19 -8.41 0.73
CA LEU A 81 -3.33 -9.58 0.76
C LEU A 81 -4.04 -10.79 1.36
N THR A 82 -4.79 -10.61 2.44
CA THR A 82 -5.53 -11.70 3.08
C THR A 82 -6.57 -12.32 2.15
N LYS A 83 -7.24 -11.50 1.32
CA LYS A 83 -8.26 -11.98 0.37
C LYS A 83 -7.66 -12.65 -0.87
N LEU A 84 -6.55 -12.16 -1.37
CA LEU A 84 -5.99 -12.60 -2.65
C LEU A 84 -4.81 -13.58 -2.52
N MET A 85 -4.17 -13.66 -1.35
CA MET A 85 -2.97 -14.46 -1.11
C MET A 85 -3.13 -15.34 0.14
N PRO A 86 -3.69 -16.55 0.03
CA PRO A 86 -3.95 -17.44 1.17
C PRO A 86 -2.71 -17.79 2.00
N GLN A 87 -1.51 -17.76 1.39
CA GLN A 87 -0.24 -17.98 2.07
C GLN A 87 0.23 -16.80 2.93
N VAL A 88 -0.40 -15.62 2.78
CA VAL A 88 -0.11 -14.43 3.59
C VAL A 88 -1.11 -14.37 4.73
N SER A 89 -0.61 -14.22 5.93
CA SER A 89 -1.44 -14.03 7.13
C SER A 89 -0.88 -12.92 8.00
N PHE A 90 -1.75 -12.37 8.83
CA PHE A 90 -1.41 -11.29 9.74
C PHE A 90 -1.76 -11.71 11.17
N THR A 91 -0.86 -11.41 12.09
CA THR A 91 -1.09 -11.61 13.53
C THR A 91 -1.12 -10.25 14.20
N PRO A 92 -2.26 -9.83 14.77
CA PRO A 92 -2.33 -8.57 15.51
C PRO A 92 -1.37 -8.55 16.68
N ASN A 93 -0.77 -7.40 16.93
CA ASN A 93 0.03 -7.13 18.11
C ASN A 93 -0.16 -5.68 18.56
N ALA A 94 0.46 -5.32 19.69
CA ALA A 94 0.33 -3.98 20.28
C ALA A 94 0.80 -2.83 19.37
N MET A 95 1.69 -3.11 18.40
CA MET A 95 2.31 -2.13 17.52
C MET A 95 1.75 -2.17 16.08
N GLY A 96 0.72 -2.99 15.82
CA GLY A 96 0.14 -3.17 14.49
C GLY A 96 -0.11 -4.64 14.16
N SER A 97 0.41 -5.11 13.04
CA SER A 97 0.25 -6.49 12.60
C SER A 97 1.56 -7.07 12.09
N TYR A 98 1.89 -8.27 12.57
CA TYR A 98 2.99 -9.05 12.00
C TYR A 98 2.54 -9.75 10.74
N ILE A 99 3.26 -9.51 9.65
CA ILE A 99 3.07 -10.25 8.41
C ILE A 99 3.76 -11.61 8.50
N ARG A 100 3.10 -12.64 7.97
CA ARG A 100 3.66 -13.98 7.78
C ARG A 100 3.40 -14.42 6.35
N VAL A 101 4.41 -15.00 5.74
CA VAL A 101 4.30 -15.63 4.42
C VAL A 101 4.74 -17.08 4.59
N ASN A 102 3.91 -18.04 4.18
CA ASN A 102 4.17 -19.47 4.35
C ASN A 102 4.55 -19.87 5.80
N GLY A 103 3.97 -19.21 6.79
CA GLY A 103 4.27 -19.44 8.23
C GLY A 103 5.53 -18.76 8.75
N LEU A 104 6.37 -18.17 7.90
CA LEU A 104 7.56 -17.41 8.29
C LEU A 104 7.20 -15.98 8.62
N GLY A 105 7.67 -15.49 9.76
CA GLY A 105 7.31 -14.16 10.29
C GLY A 105 8.06 -13.01 9.61
N ASN A 106 7.73 -11.81 10.02
CA ASN A 106 8.17 -10.52 9.49
C ASN A 106 9.70 -10.36 9.30
N LYS A 107 10.52 -10.99 10.14
CA LYS A 107 11.99 -10.97 9.97
C LYS A 107 12.50 -11.64 8.69
N TYR A 108 11.65 -12.47 8.08
CA TYR A 108 11.98 -13.25 6.89
C TYR A 108 11.16 -12.83 5.67
N VAL A 109 10.32 -11.81 5.81
CA VAL A 109 9.46 -11.29 4.75
C VAL A 109 9.89 -9.87 4.44
N LEU A 110 10.35 -9.65 3.22
CA LEU A 110 10.81 -8.36 2.76
C LEU A 110 9.66 -7.62 2.06
N VAL A 111 9.33 -6.43 2.56
CA VAL A 111 8.35 -5.55 1.92
C VAL A 111 9.09 -4.42 1.19
N LEU A 112 8.76 -4.25 -0.08
CA LEU A 112 9.35 -3.25 -0.96
C LEU A 112 8.25 -2.33 -1.53
N VAL A 113 8.59 -1.08 -1.75
CA VAL A 113 7.82 -0.14 -2.57
C VAL A 113 8.70 0.31 -3.73
N ASN A 114 8.27 0.01 -4.96
CA ASN A 114 9.04 0.27 -6.18
C ASN A 114 10.46 -0.31 -6.14
N GLY A 115 10.60 -1.51 -5.54
CA GLY A 115 11.89 -2.19 -5.39
C GLY A 115 12.75 -1.70 -4.22
N LYS A 116 12.31 -0.73 -3.44
CA LYS A 116 13.04 -0.16 -2.29
C LYS A 116 12.47 -0.67 -0.99
N LYS A 117 13.34 -1.15 -0.09
CA LYS A 117 12.94 -1.71 1.21
C LYS A 117 12.17 -0.67 2.04
N MET A 118 11.04 -1.10 2.61
CA MET A 118 10.40 -0.39 3.71
C MET A 118 11.08 -0.80 5.01
N ILE A 119 11.45 0.20 5.80
CA ILE A 119 12.04 -0.06 7.13
C ILE A 119 10.89 -0.24 8.10
N GLY A 120 10.99 -1.29 8.90
CA GLY A 120 10.07 -1.57 10.00
C GLY A 120 10.55 -0.97 11.32
N ASP A 121 9.73 -1.14 12.35
CA ASP A 121 10.09 -0.81 13.73
C ASP A 121 11.21 -1.71 14.28
N ILE A 122 11.56 -1.53 15.55
CA ILE A 122 12.61 -2.30 16.26
C ILE A 122 12.33 -3.82 16.21
N ALA A 123 11.06 -4.24 16.12
CA ALA A 123 10.67 -5.64 15.99
C ALA A 123 10.63 -6.14 14.54
N GLY A 124 10.94 -5.28 13.56
CA GLY A 124 10.88 -5.56 12.14
C GLY A 124 9.47 -5.53 11.56
N ASN A 125 8.51 -4.92 12.25
CA ASN A 125 7.16 -4.70 11.76
C ASN A 125 7.14 -3.56 10.76
N VAL A 126 6.67 -3.83 9.57
CA VAL A 126 6.44 -2.79 8.56
C VAL A 126 5.04 -2.22 8.73
N ASP A 127 4.94 -0.92 8.90
CA ASP A 127 3.63 -0.25 8.96
C ASP A 127 3.01 -0.12 7.57
N LEU A 128 2.12 -1.06 7.25
CA LEU A 128 1.46 -1.15 5.96
C LEU A 128 0.42 -0.03 5.74
N THR A 129 0.03 0.70 6.80
CA THR A 129 -0.88 1.86 6.66
C THR A 129 -0.20 3.05 5.98
N ARG A 130 1.13 3.03 5.87
CA ARG A 130 1.91 4.02 5.10
C ARG A 130 1.77 3.85 3.57
N ILE A 131 1.12 2.76 3.11
CA ILE A 131 0.96 2.47 1.69
C ILE A 131 -0.31 3.13 1.17
N ASN A 132 -0.16 4.08 0.25
CA ASN A 132 -1.29 4.69 -0.44
C ASN A 132 -1.90 3.72 -1.45
N MET A 133 -2.99 3.07 -1.07
CA MET A 133 -3.67 2.06 -1.88
C MET A 133 -4.25 2.62 -3.19
N SER A 134 -4.56 3.92 -3.25
CA SER A 134 -5.07 4.54 -4.48
C SER A 134 -4.03 4.62 -5.61
N LYS A 135 -2.75 4.62 -5.26
CA LYS A 135 -1.62 4.64 -6.19
C LYS A 135 -1.08 3.25 -6.53
N VAL A 136 -1.56 2.18 -5.91
CA VAL A 136 -1.05 0.83 -6.18
C VAL A 136 -1.50 0.36 -7.57
N LYS A 137 -0.53 0.14 -8.44
CA LYS A 137 -0.72 -0.41 -9.79
C LYS A 137 -0.81 -1.93 -9.80
N ARG A 138 0.07 -2.58 -9.03
CA ARG A 138 0.09 -4.01 -8.82
C ARG A 138 0.92 -4.36 -7.59
N ILE A 139 0.73 -5.57 -7.10
CA ILE A 139 1.55 -6.16 -6.05
C ILE A 139 2.21 -7.40 -6.64
N GLU A 140 3.52 -7.52 -6.51
CA GLU A 140 4.30 -8.68 -6.92
C GLU A 140 4.71 -9.43 -5.65
N VAL A 141 4.29 -10.69 -5.52
CA VAL A 141 4.65 -11.54 -4.38
C VAL A 141 5.54 -12.67 -4.89
N LEU A 142 6.75 -12.70 -4.40
CA LEU A 142 7.72 -13.74 -4.66
C LEU A 142 7.71 -14.72 -3.50
N ASP A 143 7.27 -15.95 -3.77
CA ASP A 143 7.22 -17.01 -2.77
C ASP A 143 8.56 -17.72 -2.61
N GLY A 144 8.86 -18.08 -1.36
CA GLY A 144 10.04 -18.87 -1.04
C GLY A 144 11.34 -18.07 -0.97
N ALA A 145 12.45 -18.78 -0.99
CA ALA A 145 13.76 -18.23 -0.73
C ALA A 145 14.26 -17.29 -1.83
N ALA A 146 13.98 -16.00 -1.67
CA ALA A 146 14.53 -14.94 -2.51
C ALA A 146 15.85 -14.37 -1.96
N SER A 147 16.43 -15.04 -0.96
CA SER A 147 17.65 -14.60 -0.25
C SER A 147 18.86 -14.39 -1.16
N ALA A 148 18.93 -15.13 -2.27
CA ALA A 148 20.00 -14.95 -3.27
C ALA A 148 19.99 -13.56 -3.94
N LEU A 149 18.81 -12.94 -4.03
CA LEU A 149 18.63 -11.61 -4.67
C LEU A 149 18.50 -10.48 -3.65
N TYR A 150 17.85 -10.76 -2.52
CA TYR A 150 17.42 -9.76 -1.57
C TYR A 150 18.01 -9.92 -0.16
N GLY A 151 18.88 -10.91 0.04
CA GLY A 151 19.53 -11.17 1.33
C GLY A 151 18.69 -12.00 2.29
N SER A 152 19.17 -12.11 3.53
CA SER A 152 18.59 -12.96 4.59
C SER A 152 17.17 -12.58 4.99
N ASP A 153 16.78 -11.34 4.78
CA ASP A 153 15.45 -10.82 5.15
C ASP A 153 14.34 -11.35 4.21
N ALA A 154 14.69 -12.03 3.12
CA ALA A 154 13.76 -12.50 2.10
C ALA A 154 13.67 -14.04 2.02
N ILE A 155 13.95 -14.75 3.12
CA ILE A 155 13.86 -16.21 3.15
C ILE A 155 12.41 -16.70 3.02
N GLY A 156 11.47 -15.99 3.62
CA GLY A 156 10.04 -16.28 3.57
C GLY A 156 9.35 -15.79 2.32
N GLY A 157 9.93 -14.80 1.66
CA GLY A 157 9.39 -14.20 0.45
C GLY A 157 9.59 -12.70 0.38
N VAL A 158 9.20 -12.13 -0.77
CA VAL A 158 9.24 -10.69 -1.03
C VAL A 158 7.87 -10.22 -1.47
N ILE A 159 7.41 -9.12 -0.92
CA ILE A 159 6.21 -8.42 -1.36
C ILE A 159 6.64 -7.06 -1.89
N ASN A 160 6.52 -6.88 -3.21
CA ASN A 160 6.89 -5.63 -3.86
C ASN A 160 5.65 -4.90 -4.38
N ILE A 161 5.42 -3.72 -3.85
CA ILE A 161 4.30 -2.86 -4.19
C ILE A 161 4.76 -1.91 -5.27
N ILE A 162 4.16 -2.02 -6.45
CA ILE A 162 4.45 -1.14 -7.57
C ILE A 162 3.37 -0.07 -7.63
N THR A 163 3.77 1.18 -7.51
CA THR A 163 2.88 2.32 -7.61
C THR A 163 2.84 2.87 -9.03
N ASP A 164 1.74 3.50 -9.40
CA ASP A 164 1.60 4.20 -10.67
C ASP A 164 1.95 5.67 -10.48
N GLU A 165 3.07 6.06 -11.05
CA GLU A 165 3.57 7.43 -11.03
C GLU A 165 3.47 8.10 -12.42
N ASN A 166 2.91 7.38 -13.41
CA ASN A 166 2.78 7.90 -14.77
C ASN A 166 1.36 8.40 -15.02
N SER A 167 1.21 9.69 -15.26
CA SER A 167 0.01 10.27 -15.85
C SER A 167 0.22 10.44 -17.35
N MET A 168 -0.82 10.14 -18.16
CA MET A 168 -0.82 10.44 -19.58
C MET A 168 -1.20 11.90 -19.87
N ASP A 169 -1.82 12.55 -18.89
CA ASP A 169 -2.29 13.92 -18.99
C ASP A 169 -1.26 14.89 -18.39
N ASN A 170 -1.23 16.11 -18.90
CA ASN A 170 -0.35 17.15 -18.35
C ASN A 170 -0.69 17.48 -16.89
N VAL A 171 -1.97 17.39 -16.54
CA VAL A 171 -2.45 17.51 -15.15
C VAL A 171 -3.54 16.47 -14.95
N ALA A 172 -3.37 15.63 -13.94
CA ALA A 172 -4.37 14.66 -13.53
C ALA A 172 -4.64 14.79 -12.02
N VAL A 173 -5.92 14.80 -11.68
CA VAL A 173 -6.38 14.72 -10.29
C VAL A 173 -7.21 13.45 -10.16
N SER A 174 -6.94 12.66 -9.15
CA SER A 174 -7.73 11.48 -8.84
C SER A 174 -8.03 11.38 -7.36
N SER A 175 -9.22 10.86 -7.03
CA SER A 175 -9.62 10.52 -5.68
C SER A 175 -10.16 9.09 -5.66
N ASP A 176 -9.85 8.36 -4.61
CA ASP A 176 -10.35 7.00 -4.35
C ASP A 176 -10.81 6.95 -2.90
N THR A 177 -12.11 6.78 -2.69
CA THR A 177 -12.72 6.72 -1.36
C THR A 177 -13.35 5.36 -1.15
N ARG A 178 -13.06 4.72 -0.03
CA ARG A 178 -13.61 3.40 0.34
C ARG A 178 -14.14 3.42 1.74
N VAL A 179 -15.28 2.77 1.92
CA VAL A 179 -15.95 2.61 3.21
C VAL A 179 -16.29 1.14 3.40
N SER A 180 -16.02 0.61 4.56
CA SER A 180 -16.37 -0.75 4.93
C SER A 180 -16.99 -0.78 6.34
N GLY A 181 -17.38 -1.98 6.82
CA GLY A 181 -17.87 -2.13 8.18
C GLY A 181 -16.84 -1.80 9.25
N LYS A 182 -17.32 -1.60 10.49
CA LYS A 182 -16.47 -1.37 11.68
C LYS A 182 -15.62 -0.10 11.59
N GLY A 183 -16.23 0.98 11.08
CA GLY A 183 -15.58 2.27 10.98
C GLY A 183 -14.39 2.32 10.01
N GLN A 184 -14.21 1.31 9.15
CA GLN A 184 -13.15 1.34 8.17
C GLN A 184 -13.45 2.35 7.08
N PHE A 185 -12.56 3.30 6.95
CA PHE A 185 -12.59 4.35 5.93
C PHE A 185 -11.21 4.56 5.36
N SER A 186 -11.12 4.77 4.07
CA SER A 186 -9.88 5.23 3.42
C SER A 186 -10.18 6.22 2.31
N GLU A 187 -9.34 7.24 2.18
CA GLU A 187 -9.42 8.24 1.13
C GLU A 187 -8.01 8.56 0.61
N GLY A 188 -7.85 8.45 -0.70
CA GLY A 188 -6.64 8.85 -1.41
C GLY A 188 -6.94 10.00 -2.36
N VAL A 189 -6.17 11.08 -2.28
CA VAL A 189 -6.22 12.19 -3.23
C VAL A 189 -4.86 12.34 -3.88
N ASN A 190 -4.82 12.38 -5.20
CA ASN A 190 -3.58 12.45 -5.95
C ASN A 190 -3.65 13.58 -6.97
N LEU A 191 -2.56 14.32 -7.09
CA LEU A 191 -2.32 15.35 -8.09
C LEU A 191 -1.03 15.01 -8.83
N ASP A 192 -1.15 14.74 -10.11
CA ASP A 192 -0.02 14.47 -11.00
C ASP A 192 0.07 15.60 -12.03
N VAL A 193 1.23 16.21 -12.13
CA VAL A 193 1.55 17.24 -13.13
C VAL A 193 2.73 16.76 -13.93
N THR A 194 2.54 16.57 -15.22
CA THR A 194 3.55 16.05 -16.14
C THR A 194 3.93 17.09 -17.17
N SER A 195 5.21 17.35 -17.33
CA SER A 195 5.74 18.23 -18.32
C SER A 195 6.95 17.62 -19.04
N LYS A 196 7.47 18.31 -20.03
CA LYS A 196 8.62 17.84 -20.81
C LYS A 196 9.88 17.60 -19.97
N TYR A 197 10.08 18.40 -18.91
CA TYR A 197 11.32 18.39 -18.13
C TYR A 197 11.13 18.04 -16.67
N LEU A 198 9.91 18.16 -16.15
CA LEU A 198 9.60 17.98 -14.75
C LEU A 198 8.23 17.32 -14.61
N ASP A 199 8.17 16.22 -13.90
CA ASP A 199 6.92 15.65 -13.41
C ASP A 199 6.86 15.86 -11.89
N SER A 200 5.67 16.13 -11.40
CA SER A 200 5.38 16.32 -9.96
C SER A 200 4.22 15.43 -9.57
N HIS A 201 4.42 14.62 -8.54
CA HIS A 201 3.44 13.68 -8.02
C HIS A 201 3.21 13.99 -6.55
N THR A 202 2.03 14.51 -6.25
CA THR A 202 1.59 14.80 -4.88
C THR A 202 0.49 13.84 -4.51
N SER A 203 0.56 13.21 -3.36
CA SER A 203 -0.53 12.39 -2.87
C SER A 203 -0.75 12.56 -1.36
N TYR A 204 -2.01 12.54 -0.98
CA TYR A 204 -2.45 12.44 0.40
C TYR A 204 -3.28 11.17 0.54
N PHE A 205 -3.05 10.43 1.61
CA PHE A 205 -3.78 9.21 1.90
C PHE A 205 -4.15 9.17 3.37
N HIS A 206 -5.44 9.01 3.62
CA HIS A 206 -6.02 8.88 4.94
C HIS A 206 -6.65 7.51 5.11
N GLN A 207 -6.45 6.89 6.26
CA GLN A 207 -7.10 5.65 6.65
C GLN A 207 -7.51 5.71 8.11
N GLU A 208 -8.66 5.15 8.42
CA GLU A 208 -9.09 4.94 9.79
C GLU A 208 -9.87 3.63 9.93
N ALA A 209 -9.88 3.07 11.12
CA ALA A 209 -10.67 1.91 11.49
C ALA A 209 -10.94 1.94 13.00
N ASP A 210 -12.14 1.50 13.40
CA ASP A 210 -12.49 1.36 14.81
C ASP A 210 -11.84 0.12 15.40
N SER A 211 -11.54 0.16 16.71
CA SER A 211 -11.18 -1.02 17.48
C SER A 211 -12.39 -1.92 17.66
N TYR A 212 -12.22 -3.22 17.54
CA TYR A 212 -13.29 -4.17 17.80
C TYR A 212 -12.77 -5.53 18.22
N GLN A 213 -13.61 -6.28 18.94
CA GLN A 213 -13.36 -7.65 19.34
C GLN A 213 -14.60 -8.51 19.09
N ASN A 214 -14.43 -9.59 18.32
CA ASN A 214 -15.53 -10.51 18.02
C ASN A 214 -15.51 -11.67 19.00
N ASN A 215 -16.00 -11.47 20.22
CA ASN A 215 -16.18 -12.56 21.18
C ASN A 215 -17.34 -13.45 20.75
N GLY A 216 -17.12 -14.75 20.79
CA GLY A 216 -18.15 -15.76 20.59
C GLY A 216 -18.64 -16.33 21.92
N LYS A 217 -19.64 -17.20 21.87
CA LYS A 217 -20.06 -18.01 23.03
C LYS A 217 -19.58 -19.44 22.83
N ALA A 218 -19.06 -20.04 23.85
CA ALA A 218 -18.75 -21.47 23.91
C ALA A 218 -19.38 -22.07 25.18
N VAL A 219 -19.46 -23.40 25.19
CA VAL A 219 -20.02 -24.15 26.32
C VAL A 219 -18.91 -25.01 26.89
N ASP A 220 -18.68 -25.00 28.20
CA ASP A 220 -17.73 -25.84 28.87
C ASP A 220 -18.21 -27.30 29.03
N ALA A 221 -17.40 -28.17 29.63
CA ALA A 221 -17.72 -29.57 29.83
C ALA A 221 -18.93 -29.79 30.76
N ASP A 222 -19.27 -28.80 31.58
CA ASP A 222 -20.41 -28.82 32.52
C ASP A 222 -21.67 -28.22 31.91
N GLY A 223 -21.63 -27.80 30.63
CA GLY A 223 -22.76 -27.21 29.94
C GLY A 223 -22.99 -25.72 30.21
N LYS A 224 -22.06 -25.04 30.84
CA LYS A 224 -22.13 -23.61 31.14
C LYS A 224 -21.59 -22.78 29.98
N GLU A 225 -22.39 -21.80 29.55
CA GLU A 225 -21.98 -20.84 28.54
C GLU A 225 -20.92 -19.87 29.13
N TYR A 226 -19.87 -19.61 28.36
CA TYR A 226 -18.89 -18.56 28.61
C TYR A 226 -18.54 -17.82 27.32
N GLU A 227 -18.08 -16.57 27.44
CA GLU A 227 -17.60 -15.81 26.30
C GLU A 227 -16.17 -16.21 25.96
N THR A 228 -15.95 -16.55 24.69
CA THR A 228 -14.60 -16.72 24.16
C THR A 228 -13.95 -15.36 23.92
N ILE A 229 -12.68 -15.24 24.22
CA ILE A 229 -11.92 -14.01 23.99
C ILE A 229 -11.25 -14.11 22.61
N ALA A 230 -11.80 -13.41 21.62
CA ALA A 230 -11.15 -13.26 20.34
C ALA A 230 -10.01 -12.22 20.41
N PRO A 231 -9.04 -12.27 19.50
CA PRO A 231 -8.05 -11.20 19.37
C PRO A 231 -8.72 -9.85 19.16
N LEU A 232 -8.23 -8.84 19.85
CA LEU A 232 -8.63 -7.45 19.64
C LEU A 232 -8.07 -6.95 18.32
N PHE A 233 -8.93 -6.43 17.43
CA PHE A 233 -8.51 -5.57 16.35
C PHE A 233 -8.28 -4.17 16.90
N ILE A 234 -7.10 -3.64 16.70
CA ILE A 234 -6.68 -2.35 17.22
C ILE A 234 -7.01 -1.29 16.17
N GLY A 235 -7.87 -0.34 16.54
CA GLY A 235 -8.25 0.79 15.72
C GLY A 235 -7.08 1.75 15.49
N PHE A 236 -7.18 2.51 14.42
CA PHE A 236 -6.15 3.49 14.09
C PHE A 236 -6.69 4.63 13.23
N ASN A 237 -5.98 5.74 13.26
CA ASN A 237 -6.13 6.84 12.32
C ASN A 237 -4.74 7.13 11.75
N SER A 238 -4.59 7.03 10.44
CA SER A 238 -3.33 7.19 9.73
C SER A 238 -3.44 8.23 8.63
N ASN A 239 -2.44 9.08 8.52
CA ASN A 239 -2.35 10.11 7.49
C ASN A 239 -0.97 10.04 6.86
N VAL A 240 -0.91 10.00 5.53
CA VAL A 240 0.33 9.96 4.76
C VAL A 240 0.30 11.00 3.68
N ILE A 241 1.33 11.83 3.61
CA ILE A 241 1.54 12.76 2.50
C ILE A 241 2.83 12.40 1.78
N ASN A 242 2.77 12.36 0.46
CA ASN A 242 3.93 12.09 -0.38
C ASN A 242 4.07 13.18 -1.43
N GLN A 243 5.32 13.55 -1.69
CA GLN A 243 5.70 14.42 -2.79
C GLN A 243 6.90 13.81 -3.52
N ARG A 244 6.81 13.72 -4.85
CA ARG A 244 7.91 13.29 -5.70
C ARG A 244 8.04 14.20 -6.92
N PHE A 245 9.27 14.47 -7.28
CA PHE A 245 9.65 15.17 -8.48
C PHE A 245 10.53 14.28 -9.34
N ASP A 246 10.19 14.13 -10.62
CA ASP A 246 11.01 13.47 -11.61
C ASP A 246 11.48 14.51 -12.64
N ILE A 247 12.78 14.71 -12.73
CA ILE A 247 13.42 15.75 -13.54
C ILE A 247 14.13 15.09 -14.71
N LYS A 248 13.84 15.54 -15.92
CA LYS A 248 14.31 14.98 -17.19
C LYS A 248 15.04 16.05 -18.02
N PRO A 249 16.23 16.53 -17.59
CA PRO A 249 16.91 17.63 -18.25
C PRO A 249 17.45 17.25 -19.63
N ALA A 250 17.68 15.96 -19.88
CA ALA A 250 18.15 15.44 -21.17
C ALA A 250 17.57 14.05 -21.46
N LYS A 251 17.58 13.62 -22.73
CA LYS A 251 17.08 12.29 -23.12
C LYS A 251 17.82 11.12 -22.48
N ASN A 252 19.07 11.32 -22.13
CA ASN A 252 19.92 10.30 -21.54
C ASN A 252 20.17 10.49 -20.04
N PHE A 253 19.61 11.54 -19.43
CA PHE A 253 19.78 11.83 -18.02
C PHE A 253 18.44 12.15 -17.36
N SER A 254 18.16 11.49 -16.26
CA SER A 254 17.00 11.76 -15.40
C SER A 254 17.41 11.68 -13.94
N MET A 255 16.76 12.44 -13.12
CA MET A 255 16.92 12.41 -11.66
C MET A 255 15.54 12.50 -11.00
N TYR A 256 15.46 12.05 -9.77
CA TYR A 256 14.27 12.21 -8.97
C TYR A 256 14.63 12.56 -7.54
N ALA A 257 13.69 13.22 -6.88
CA ALA A 257 13.72 13.47 -5.44
C ALA A 257 12.30 13.34 -4.90
N GLY A 258 12.16 12.73 -3.75
CA GLY A 258 10.85 12.54 -3.12
C GLY A 258 10.95 12.55 -1.61
N GLY A 259 9.83 12.84 -0.98
CA GLY A 259 9.67 12.78 0.46
C GLY A 259 8.26 12.33 0.84
N SER A 260 8.17 11.68 1.97
CA SER A 260 6.89 11.26 2.56
C SER A 260 6.93 11.50 4.05
N TYR A 261 5.82 11.97 4.58
CA TYR A 261 5.55 12.05 6.00
C TYR A 261 4.34 11.21 6.34
N SER A 262 4.44 10.41 7.37
CA SER A 262 3.36 9.60 7.90
C SER A 262 3.12 9.91 9.38
N TYR A 263 1.86 10.00 9.75
CA TYR A 263 1.40 10.14 11.12
C TYR A 263 0.32 9.10 11.38
N LYS A 264 0.45 8.36 12.46
CA LYS A 264 -0.52 7.36 12.88
C LYS A 264 -0.79 7.46 14.36
N LEU A 265 -2.05 7.47 14.72
CA LEU A 265 -2.54 7.28 16.08
C LEU A 265 -3.22 5.92 16.14
N THR A 266 -2.78 5.07 17.05
CA THR A 266 -3.39 3.76 17.30
C THR A 266 -4.14 3.83 18.61
N ASP A 267 -5.45 3.52 18.57
CA ASP A 267 -6.33 3.49 19.74
C ASP A 267 -6.49 2.04 20.19
N ARG A 268 -5.93 1.73 21.34
CA ARG A 268 -6.07 0.44 21.98
C ARG A 268 -6.94 0.55 23.22
N PRO A 269 -8.26 0.31 23.10
CA PRO A 269 -9.15 0.31 24.24
C PRO A 269 -8.82 -0.82 25.21
N ASP A 270 -9.02 -0.59 26.48
CA ASP A 270 -8.99 -1.64 27.48
C ASP A 270 -10.19 -2.56 27.28
N SER A 271 -9.96 -3.68 26.63
CA SER A 271 -11.02 -4.68 26.37
C SER A 271 -11.26 -5.60 27.56
N ARG A 272 -10.49 -5.47 28.63
CA ARG A 272 -10.51 -6.38 29.77
C ARG A 272 -10.46 -5.63 31.09
N THR A 273 -11.65 -5.36 31.63
CA THR A 273 -11.80 -4.73 32.95
C THR A 273 -11.41 -5.64 34.12
N ASP A 274 -11.22 -6.95 33.87
CA ASP A 274 -10.89 -7.97 34.86
C ASP A 274 -9.39 -8.23 35.00
N ILE A 275 -8.54 -7.68 34.12
CA ILE A 275 -7.08 -7.81 34.22
C ILE A 275 -6.47 -6.51 34.75
N THR A 276 -6.03 -6.56 36.01
CA THR A 276 -5.26 -5.48 36.61
C THR A 276 -3.95 -5.27 35.83
N GLY A 277 -3.76 -4.06 35.31
CA GLY A 277 -2.55 -3.68 34.58
C GLY A 277 -2.70 -3.53 33.07
N CYS A 278 -3.86 -3.82 32.48
CA CYS A 278 -4.22 -3.38 31.14
C CYS A 278 -4.82 -1.97 31.23
N SER A 279 -4.20 -1.01 30.61
CA SER A 279 -4.73 0.35 30.50
C SER A 279 -4.97 0.67 29.04
N ASP A 280 -6.01 1.47 28.77
CA ASP A 280 -6.16 2.14 27.50
C ASP A 280 -4.89 2.94 27.22
N TYR A 281 -4.35 2.82 26.04
CA TYR A 281 -3.26 3.69 25.61
C TYR A 281 -3.34 4.00 24.13
N ASP A 282 -3.05 5.24 23.84
CA ASP A 282 -2.86 5.71 22.48
C ASP A 282 -1.37 5.64 22.16
N MET A 283 -1.06 5.00 21.04
CA MET A 283 0.30 4.99 20.53
C MET A 283 0.38 5.89 19.29
N ARG A 284 1.23 6.89 19.41
CA ARG A 284 1.54 7.80 18.31
C ARG A 284 2.79 7.32 17.59
N SER A 285 2.73 7.23 16.27
CA SER A 285 3.86 6.94 15.40
C SER A 285 3.98 8.02 14.33
N GLU A 286 5.19 8.48 14.11
CA GLU A 286 5.54 9.42 13.05
C GLU A 286 6.68 8.83 12.24
N GLY A 287 6.64 9.00 10.94
CA GLY A 287 7.69 8.52 10.05
C GLY A 287 8.01 9.54 8.97
N TRP A 288 9.29 9.65 8.66
CA TRP A 288 9.80 10.47 7.57
C TRP A 288 10.60 9.58 6.63
N ARG A 289 10.28 9.65 5.36
CA ARG A 289 11.05 9.00 4.32
C ARG A 289 11.45 10.02 3.28
N TRP A 290 12.68 9.95 2.83
CA TRP A 290 13.12 10.69 1.66
C TRP A 290 13.90 9.78 0.73
N GLU A 291 13.83 10.09 -0.53
CA GLU A 291 14.55 9.37 -1.58
C GLU A 291 15.05 10.32 -2.64
N ALA A 292 16.20 10.01 -3.21
CA ALA A 292 16.73 10.72 -4.35
C ALA A 292 17.52 9.76 -5.23
N GLY A 293 17.53 10.02 -6.52
CA GLY A 293 18.33 9.19 -7.42
C GLY A 293 18.56 9.86 -8.75
N ALA A 294 19.51 9.27 -9.49
CA ALA A 294 19.85 9.72 -10.83
C ALA A 294 20.12 8.51 -11.73
N LYS A 295 19.72 8.62 -12.97
CA LYS A 295 19.95 7.63 -14.01
C LYS A 295 20.60 8.28 -15.22
N TYR A 296 21.76 7.77 -15.61
CA TYR A 296 22.46 8.19 -16.81
C TYR A 296 22.55 7.02 -17.79
N LYS A 297 22.13 7.23 -19.03
CA LYS A 297 22.20 6.24 -20.12
C LYS A 297 23.32 6.59 -21.08
N PHE A 298 24.20 5.64 -21.38
CA PHE A 298 25.27 5.81 -22.34
C PHE A 298 25.38 4.55 -23.23
N GLY A 299 25.01 4.70 -24.50
CA GLY A 299 24.91 3.59 -25.43
C GLY A 299 23.90 2.52 -24.96
N LYS A 300 24.37 1.28 -24.77
CA LYS A 300 23.54 0.16 -24.25
C LYS A 300 23.59 0.03 -22.72
N HIS A 301 24.36 0.86 -22.04
CA HIS A 301 24.57 0.80 -20.60
C HIS A 301 23.79 1.90 -19.87
N SER A 302 23.55 1.70 -18.59
CA SER A 302 22.99 2.72 -17.71
C SER A 302 23.66 2.64 -16.35
N LEU A 303 23.93 3.81 -15.78
CA LEU A 303 24.32 3.98 -14.39
C LEU A 303 23.11 4.47 -13.62
N LEU A 304 22.81 3.83 -12.50
CA LEU A 304 21.74 4.19 -11.59
C LEU A 304 22.36 4.46 -10.21
N LEU A 305 22.01 5.60 -9.62
CA LEU A 305 22.31 5.95 -8.25
C LEU A 305 20.97 6.13 -7.52
N ASP A 306 20.77 5.42 -6.42
CA ASP A 306 19.60 5.53 -5.55
C ASP A 306 20.04 5.74 -4.11
N LEU A 307 19.43 6.72 -3.45
CA LEU A 307 19.58 7.02 -2.03
C LEU A 307 18.20 6.99 -1.41
N VAL A 308 18.05 6.27 -0.32
CA VAL A 308 16.81 6.18 0.44
C VAL A 308 17.13 6.26 1.92
N ASN A 309 16.37 7.07 2.63
CA ASN A 309 16.31 7.06 4.09
C ASN A 309 14.85 6.89 4.49
N ASP A 310 14.59 6.03 5.46
CA ASP A 310 13.29 5.76 6.05
C ASP A 310 13.48 5.74 7.58
N ASN A 311 12.69 6.56 8.30
CA ASN A 311 12.81 6.72 9.76
C ASN A 311 11.44 6.77 10.45
#